data_73a0a1465f231d4fe4030ddf2b344e47
#
_entry.id   73a0a1465f231d4fe4030ddf2b344e47
#
_cell.length_a   1.000
_cell.length_b   1.000
_cell.length_c   1.000
_cell.angle_alpha   90.00
_cell.angle_beta   90.00
_cell.angle_gamma   90.00
#
_symmetry.space_group_name_H-M   'P 1'
#
loop_
_entity.id
_entity.type
_entity.pdbx_description
1 polymer ?
#
loop_
_entity_poly.entity_id
_entity_poly.type
_entity_poly.pdbx_seq_one_letter_code
_entity_poly.pdbx_strand_id
1 'polypeptide(L)'
;MGRRSRVQDPSLDDGPAPARFIASVREGLAPLADPDRAAGQAAYLKTDEPMLGARVPDVRRVARAAAKTAGFTSTEQIIAATRTLWDGARNREERRAAIGLLLAPVVKQFVTPDIMDLVHHMVVTGAWWDLVDELVRVQLIVRDHDRAGEDARMRRWARDADMWVRRYAILHQLQAKETTDAGLLADVIDPNLGDGEFFIRKSIGWALRDYARTDPDWVRAFVAGRPEMSALSRREATKHL
;
A
#
# COMPACT_ATOMS: atom_id res chain seq x y z
N MET A 1 -42.05 26.18 0.28
CA MET A 1 -40.91 25.27 -0.10
C MET A 1 -39.84 25.43 0.93
N GLY A 2 -39.87 24.60 1.99
CA GLY A 2 -38.94 24.67 3.11
C GLY A 2 -37.69 23.87 2.83
N ARG A 3 -36.51 24.50 2.79
CA ARG A 3 -35.20 23.83 2.83
C ARG A 3 -35.07 23.22 4.22
N ARG A 4 -35.08 21.91 4.32
CA ARG A 4 -34.63 21.18 5.52
C ARG A 4 -33.13 21.37 5.63
N SER A 5 -32.68 22.23 6.53
CA SER A 5 -31.30 22.29 6.98
C SER A 5 -30.96 20.94 7.64
N ARG A 6 -29.94 20.28 7.11
CA ARG A 6 -29.31 19.10 7.72
C ARG A 6 -28.76 19.56 9.06
N VAL A 7 -29.35 19.14 10.15
CA VAL A 7 -28.78 19.29 11.49
C VAL A 7 -27.49 18.43 11.48
N GLN A 8 -26.34 19.08 11.47
CA GLN A 8 -25.05 18.43 11.75
C GLN A 8 -25.07 18.08 13.24
N ASP A 9 -24.85 16.82 13.57
CA ASP A 9 -24.67 16.38 14.94
C ASP A 9 -23.33 16.96 15.46
N PRO A 10 -23.35 17.85 16.46
CA PRO A 10 -22.13 18.51 16.96
C PRO A 10 -21.15 17.57 17.67
N SER A 11 -21.56 16.34 17.99
CA SER A 11 -20.79 15.43 18.86
C SER A 11 -19.58 14.78 18.20
N LEU A 12 -19.44 14.83 16.88
CA LEU A 12 -18.31 14.24 16.13
C LEU A 12 -17.14 15.22 15.91
N ASP A 13 -17.32 16.52 16.17
CA ASP A 13 -16.35 17.57 15.83
C ASP A 13 -15.37 17.91 16.96
N ASP A 14 -15.62 17.47 18.18
CA ASP A 14 -14.83 17.85 19.36
C ASP A 14 -13.69 16.90 19.75
N GLY A 15 -13.54 15.76 19.05
CA GLY A 15 -12.50 14.77 19.34
C GLY A 15 -11.15 15.09 18.67
N PRO A 16 -10.04 14.45 19.11
CA PRO A 16 -8.73 14.57 18.44
C PRO A 16 -8.80 14.05 16.98
N ALA A 17 -7.96 14.61 16.10
CA ALA A 17 -7.94 14.27 14.66
C ALA A 17 -7.97 12.76 14.36
N PRO A 18 -7.21 11.89 15.08
CA PRO A 18 -7.28 10.45 14.88
C PRO A 18 -8.69 9.86 15.11
N ALA A 19 -9.37 10.29 16.17
CA ALA A 19 -10.72 9.79 16.48
C ALA A 19 -11.75 10.25 15.45
N ARG A 20 -11.70 11.54 15.04
CA ARG A 20 -12.55 12.07 13.97
C ARG A 20 -12.38 11.31 12.67
N PHE A 21 -11.13 11.03 12.27
CA PHE A 21 -10.85 10.25 11.06
C PHE A 21 -11.49 8.87 11.13
N ILE A 22 -11.27 8.12 12.21
CA ILE A 22 -11.80 6.76 12.37
C ILE A 22 -13.32 6.74 12.34
N ALA A 23 -13.98 7.67 13.05
CA ALA A 23 -15.42 7.80 13.07
C ALA A 23 -15.96 8.09 11.66
N SER A 24 -15.38 9.06 10.96
CA SER A 24 -15.79 9.44 9.60
C SER A 24 -15.58 8.31 8.59
N VAL A 25 -14.49 7.52 8.71
CA VAL A 25 -14.27 6.33 7.88
C VAL A 25 -15.38 5.31 8.10
N ARG A 26 -15.68 4.95 9.34
CA ARG A 26 -16.71 3.95 9.68
C ARG A 26 -18.10 4.39 9.23
N GLU A 27 -18.46 5.64 9.46
CA GLU A 27 -19.71 6.23 8.99
C GLU A 27 -19.81 6.22 7.46
N GLY A 28 -18.74 6.61 6.78
CA GLY A 28 -18.70 6.66 5.31
C GLY A 28 -18.69 5.29 4.64
N LEU A 29 -18.16 4.26 5.30
CA LEU A 29 -18.13 2.88 4.80
C LEU A 29 -19.47 2.15 5.02
N ALA A 30 -20.18 2.41 6.11
CA ALA A 30 -21.40 1.69 6.46
C ALA A 30 -22.45 1.60 5.33
N PRO A 31 -22.80 2.69 4.61
CA PRO A 31 -23.78 2.63 3.52
C PRO A 31 -23.27 1.92 2.25
N LEU A 32 -22.00 1.54 2.20
CA LEU A 32 -21.37 0.85 1.06
C LEU A 32 -21.37 -0.67 1.20
N ALA A 33 -21.96 -1.17 2.29
CA ALA A 33 -22.06 -2.60 2.55
C ALA A 33 -22.84 -3.30 1.44
N ASP A 34 -22.26 -4.43 0.96
CA ASP A 34 -22.85 -5.25 -0.09
C ASP A 34 -22.45 -6.71 0.18
N PRO A 35 -23.30 -7.48 0.86
CA PRO A 35 -23.00 -8.86 1.27
C PRO A 35 -22.69 -9.81 0.10
N ASP A 36 -23.35 -9.63 -1.04
CA ASP A 36 -23.11 -10.48 -2.22
C ASP A 36 -21.72 -10.23 -2.78
N ARG A 37 -21.32 -8.97 -2.87
CA ARG A 37 -19.97 -8.59 -3.31
C ARG A 37 -18.91 -9.00 -2.29
N ALA A 38 -19.19 -8.87 -1.00
CA ALA A 38 -18.29 -9.29 0.08
C ALA A 38 -17.91 -10.75 -0.05
N ALA A 39 -18.89 -11.65 -0.28
CA ALA A 39 -18.63 -13.07 -0.50
C ALA A 39 -17.72 -13.32 -1.72
N GLY A 40 -17.99 -12.64 -2.85
CA GLY A 40 -17.15 -12.73 -4.04
C GLY A 40 -15.73 -12.20 -3.83
N GLN A 41 -15.57 -11.11 -3.10
CA GLN A 41 -14.25 -10.54 -2.77
C GLN A 41 -13.46 -11.47 -1.85
N ALA A 42 -14.09 -12.02 -0.79
CA ALA A 42 -13.44 -12.96 0.12
C ALA A 42 -12.95 -14.22 -0.62
N ALA A 43 -13.79 -14.79 -1.49
CA ALA A 43 -13.42 -15.93 -2.32
C ALA A 43 -12.26 -15.62 -3.27
N TYR A 44 -12.27 -14.46 -3.94
CA TYR A 44 -11.18 -14.03 -4.81
C TYR A 44 -9.86 -13.84 -4.06
N LEU A 45 -9.92 -13.18 -2.89
CA LEU A 45 -8.75 -12.94 -2.05
C LEU A 45 -8.31 -14.18 -1.27
N LYS A 46 -9.14 -15.22 -1.21
CA LYS A 46 -8.89 -16.42 -0.40
C LYS A 46 -8.59 -16.05 1.06
N THR A 47 -9.44 -15.22 1.65
CA THR A 47 -9.31 -14.73 3.02
C THR A 47 -10.57 -15.01 3.82
N ASP A 48 -10.39 -15.34 5.11
CA ASP A 48 -11.47 -15.46 6.09
C ASP A 48 -11.72 -14.14 6.86
N GLU A 49 -10.97 -13.08 6.54
CA GLU A 49 -11.21 -11.77 7.15
C GLU A 49 -12.59 -11.24 6.75
N PRO A 50 -13.32 -10.61 7.70
CA PRO A 50 -14.59 -9.98 7.39
C PRO A 50 -14.46 -8.96 6.25
N MET A 51 -15.38 -9.03 5.30
CA MET A 51 -15.48 -8.09 4.18
C MET A 51 -16.79 -7.32 4.27
N LEU A 52 -16.74 -6.02 4.03
CA LEU A 52 -17.94 -5.17 3.90
C LEU A 52 -18.55 -5.25 2.50
N GLY A 53 -17.74 -5.54 1.49
CA GLY A 53 -18.12 -5.58 0.09
C GLY A 53 -18.03 -4.23 -0.61
N ALA A 54 -17.45 -3.21 0.01
CA ALA A 54 -17.25 -1.92 -0.65
C ALA A 54 -16.21 -2.02 -1.77
N ARG A 55 -16.39 -1.24 -2.85
CA ARG A 55 -15.43 -1.20 -3.96
C ARG A 55 -14.19 -0.38 -3.57
N VAL A 56 -13.01 -0.82 -3.99
CA VAL A 56 -11.74 -0.13 -3.69
C VAL A 56 -11.75 1.37 -3.98
N PRO A 57 -12.28 1.86 -5.14
CA PRO A 57 -12.36 3.30 -5.40
C PRO A 57 -13.23 4.05 -4.38
N ASP A 58 -14.31 3.42 -3.90
CA ASP A 58 -15.21 4.02 -2.92
C ASP A 58 -14.57 4.10 -1.53
N VAL A 59 -13.86 3.04 -1.11
CA VAL A 59 -13.06 3.05 0.14
C VAL A 59 -12.02 4.17 0.11
N ARG A 60 -11.29 4.31 -1.01
CA ARG A 60 -10.31 5.39 -1.18
C ARG A 60 -10.94 6.78 -1.15
N ARG A 61 -12.16 6.92 -1.70
CA ARG A 61 -12.91 8.18 -1.66
C ARG A 61 -13.31 8.53 -0.24
N VAL A 62 -13.82 7.56 0.53
CA VAL A 62 -14.19 7.73 1.95
C VAL A 62 -12.97 8.12 2.77
N ALA A 63 -11.86 7.37 2.68
CA ALA A 63 -10.62 7.66 3.42
C ALA A 63 -10.09 9.07 3.12
N ARG A 64 -10.12 9.48 1.84
CA ARG A 64 -9.67 10.81 1.41
C ARG A 64 -10.56 11.93 1.95
N ALA A 65 -11.88 11.73 1.95
CA ALA A 65 -12.83 12.68 2.52
C ALA A 65 -12.63 12.81 4.04
N ALA A 66 -12.53 11.70 4.75
CA ALA A 66 -12.28 11.67 6.19
C ALA A 66 -10.94 12.33 6.56
N ALA A 67 -9.87 12.08 5.80
CA ALA A 67 -8.56 12.73 6.01
C ALA A 67 -8.65 14.26 5.88
N LYS A 68 -9.45 14.75 4.90
CA LYS A 68 -9.62 16.18 4.66
C LYS A 68 -10.34 16.89 5.83
N THR A 69 -11.31 16.22 6.45
CA THR A 69 -12.09 16.80 7.55
C THR A 69 -11.46 16.59 8.93
N ALA A 70 -10.58 15.60 9.08
CA ALA A 70 -9.98 15.28 10.37
C ALA A 70 -9.04 16.37 10.92
N GLY A 71 -8.41 17.19 10.05
CA GLY A 71 -7.56 18.29 10.48
C GLY A 71 -6.24 17.83 11.11
N PHE A 72 -5.54 16.90 10.49
CA PHE A 72 -4.21 16.44 10.92
C PHE A 72 -3.17 17.55 10.84
N THR A 73 -2.29 17.62 11.86
CA THR A 73 -1.25 18.63 11.99
C THR A 73 0.15 18.07 12.23
N SER A 74 0.28 16.75 12.40
CA SER A 74 1.58 16.12 12.65
C SER A 74 1.63 14.66 12.18
N THR A 75 2.86 14.14 11.99
CA THR A 75 3.16 12.74 11.68
C THR A 75 2.67 11.78 12.77
N GLU A 76 2.79 12.16 14.04
CA GLU A 76 2.35 11.33 15.18
C GLU A 76 0.84 11.10 15.15
N GLN A 77 0.06 12.13 14.78
CA GLN A 77 -1.38 11.99 14.63
C GLN A 77 -1.74 11.02 13.48
N ILE A 78 -1.01 11.08 12.36
CA ILE A 78 -1.18 10.14 11.23
C ILE A 78 -0.83 8.72 11.67
N ILE A 79 0.29 8.52 12.38
CA ILE A 79 0.69 7.23 12.94
C ILE A 79 -0.40 6.70 13.87
N ALA A 80 -0.88 7.51 14.81
CA ALA A 80 -1.91 7.12 15.76
C ALA A 80 -3.22 6.72 15.08
N ALA A 81 -3.71 7.54 14.14
CA ALA A 81 -4.93 7.26 13.40
C ALA A 81 -4.84 5.97 12.58
N THR A 82 -3.74 5.83 11.82
CA THR A 82 -3.50 4.69 10.94
C THR A 82 -3.38 3.41 11.75
N ARG A 83 -2.57 3.40 12.82
CA ARG A 83 -2.39 2.23 13.69
C ARG A 83 -3.69 1.82 14.37
N THR A 84 -4.41 2.79 14.95
CA THR A 84 -5.67 2.50 15.66
C THR A 84 -6.73 1.92 14.71
N LEU A 85 -6.86 2.47 13.50
CA LEU A 85 -7.81 1.94 12.52
C LEU A 85 -7.37 0.58 11.99
N TRP A 86 -6.07 0.39 11.74
CA TRP A 86 -5.50 -0.86 11.22
C TRP A 86 -5.65 -2.00 12.20
N ASP A 87 -5.20 -1.81 13.45
CA ASP A 87 -5.21 -2.85 14.48
C ASP A 87 -6.61 -3.15 15.00
N GLY A 88 -7.49 -2.13 15.03
CA GLY A 88 -8.90 -2.25 15.43
C GLY A 88 -9.87 -2.42 14.26
N ALA A 89 -9.39 -2.83 13.08
CA ALA A 89 -10.23 -2.98 11.89
C ALA A 89 -11.27 -4.09 12.07
N ARG A 90 -12.52 -3.79 11.73
CA ARG A 90 -13.67 -4.70 11.80
C ARG A 90 -13.86 -5.49 10.52
N ASN A 91 -13.29 -4.99 9.44
CA ASN A 91 -13.31 -5.57 8.10
C ASN A 91 -12.09 -5.10 7.31
N ARG A 92 -11.85 -5.76 6.18
CA ARG A 92 -10.68 -5.50 5.34
C ARG A 92 -10.69 -4.09 4.73
N GLU A 93 -11.87 -3.53 4.48
CA GLU A 93 -12.01 -2.17 3.97
C GLU A 93 -11.55 -1.10 4.95
N GLU A 94 -11.70 -1.32 6.27
CA GLU A 94 -11.11 -0.42 7.28
C GLU A 94 -9.57 -0.44 7.22
N ARG A 95 -8.93 -1.61 7.04
CA ARG A 95 -7.49 -1.69 6.79
C ARG A 95 -7.08 -0.93 5.53
N ARG A 96 -7.83 -1.09 4.45
CA ARG A 96 -7.60 -0.35 3.21
C ARG A 96 -7.79 1.16 3.40
N ALA A 97 -8.75 1.59 4.21
CA ALA A 97 -8.94 3.01 4.53
C ALA A 97 -7.77 3.57 5.36
N ALA A 98 -7.17 2.77 6.24
CA ALA A 98 -5.94 3.14 6.95
C ALA A 98 -4.78 3.39 5.98
N ILE A 99 -4.58 2.52 4.97
CA ILE A 99 -3.63 2.78 3.88
C ILE A 99 -4.03 4.06 3.12
N GLY A 100 -5.32 4.24 2.87
CA GLY A 100 -5.87 5.42 2.19
C GLY A 100 -5.57 6.74 2.88
N LEU A 101 -5.41 6.76 4.22
CA LEU A 101 -4.94 7.93 4.97
C LEU A 101 -3.51 8.29 4.57
N LEU A 102 -2.59 7.32 4.58
CA LEU A 102 -1.18 7.55 4.22
C LEU A 102 -1.01 8.05 2.77
N LEU A 103 -1.95 7.72 1.90
CA LEU A 103 -1.95 8.12 0.49
C LEU A 103 -2.81 9.38 0.21
N ALA A 104 -3.42 9.99 1.23
CA ALA A 104 -4.27 11.16 1.04
C ALA A 104 -3.43 12.42 0.80
N PRO A 105 -3.70 13.19 -0.29
CA PRO A 105 -2.86 14.36 -0.63
C PRO A 105 -2.75 15.39 0.49
N VAL A 106 -3.80 15.56 1.29
CA VAL A 106 -3.87 16.56 2.38
C VAL A 106 -2.88 16.28 3.51
N VAL A 107 -2.42 15.04 3.67
CA VAL A 107 -1.46 14.65 4.70
C VAL A 107 -0.06 14.33 4.16
N LYS A 108 0.17 14.48 2.85
CA LYS A 108 1.44 14.08 2.20
C LYS A 108 2.67 14.64 2.92
N GLN A 109 2.61 15.86 3.40
CA GLN A 109 3.72 16.53 4.12
C GLN A 109 4.07 15.87 5.46
N PHE A 110 3.14 15.11 6.05
CA PHE A 110 3.34 14.39 7.32
C PHE A 110 3.71 12.92 7.11
N VAL A 111 3.75 12.44 5.85
CA VAL A 111 4.15 11.06 5.51
C VAL A 111 5.65 11.03 5.30
N THR A 112 6.39 11.11 6.43
CA THR A 112 7.85 11.17 6.52
C THR A 112 8.46 9.79 6.80
N PRO A 113 9.81 9.62 6.78
CA PRO A 113 10.46 8.36 7.14
C PRO A 113 10.08 7.78 8.50
N ASP A 114 9.58 8.60 9.43
CA ASP A 114 9.16 8.17 10.77
C ASP A 114 7.96 7.21 10.76
N ILE A 115 7.19 7.19 9.66
CA ILE A 115 6.07 6.24 9.54
C ILE A 115 6.50 4.83 9.15
N MET A 116 7.75 4.60 8.79
CA MET A 116 8.17 3.33 8.18
C MET A 116 8.14 2.14 9.14
N ASP A 117 8.24 2.36 10.45
CA ASP A 117 8.00 1.31 11.45
C ASP A 117 6.52 0.89 11.49
N LEU A 118 5.62 1.86 11.30
CA LEU A 118 4.19 1.55 11.14
C LEU A 118 3.93 0.81 9.82
N VAL A 119 4.55 1.23 8.72
CA VAL A 119 4.43 0.53 7.42
C VAL A 119 4.93 -0.90 7.52
N HIS A 120 6.07 -1.14 8.20
CA HIS A 120 6.57 -2.49 8.47
C HIS A 120 5.54 -3.32 9.26
N HIS A 121 5.01 -2.77 10.36
CA HIS A 121 3.94 -3.41 11.12
C HIS A 121 2.73 -3.77 10.25
N MET A 122 2.29 -2.85 9.39
CA MET A 122 1.15 -3.09 8.49
C MET A 122 1.46 -4.16 7.43
N VAL A 123 2.68 -4.22 6.90
CA VAL A 123 3.11 -5.26 5.96
C VAL A 123 3.06 -6.63 6.61
N VAL A 124 3.65 -6.77 7.81
CA VAL A 124 3.74 -8.06 8.53
C VAL A 124 2.37 -8.53 9.01
N THR A 125 1.53 -7.62 9.55
CA THR A 125 0.20 -7.99 10.09
C THR A 125 -0.90 -8.03 9.02
N GLY A 126 -0.70 -7.38 7.88
CA GLY A 126 -1.59 -7.45 6.71
C GLY A 126 -1.27 -8.56 5.73
N ALA A 127 -0.10 -9.12 5.77
CA ALA A 127 0.48 -10.34 5.17
C ALA A 127 -0.28 -10.91 3.95
N TRP A 128 -0.76 -10.07 3.04
CA TRP A 128 -1.45 -10.46 1.82
C TRP A 128 -1.28 -9.43 0.70
N TRP A 129 -1.21 -9.92 -0.53
CA TRP A 129 -0.80 -9.13 -1.69
C TRP A 129 -1.63 -7.85 -1.93
N ASP A 130 -2.94 -7.87 -1.71
CA ASP A 130 -3.81 -6.71 -2.02
C ASP A 130 -3.62 -5.52 -1.06
N LEU A 131 -3.17 -5.76 0.17
CA LEU A 131 -2.80 -4.72 1.13
C LEU A 131 -1.34 -4.29 0.96
N VAL A 132 -0.42 -5.26 0.82
CA VAL A 132 1.01 -4.98 0.67
C VAL A 132 1.29 -4.18 -0.60
N ASP A 133 0.69 -4.56 -1.73
CA ASP A 133 0.89 -3.88 -3.01
C ASP A 133 0.30 -2.46 -3.03
N GLU A 134 -0.72 -2.19 -2.21
CA GLU A 134 -1.24 -0.83 -2.04
C GLU A 134 -0.35 0.02 -1.15
N LEU A 135 0.20 -0.57 -0.07
CA LEU A 135 1.16 0.07 0.84
C LEU A 135 2.45 0.51 0.14
N VAL A 136 2.92 -0.24 -0.86
CA VAL A 136 4.12 0.10 -1.65
C VAL A 136 4.10 1.54 -2.16
N ARG A 137 2.93 2.10 -2.47
CA ARG A 137 2.79 3.48 -2.96
C ARG A 137 3.22 4.54 -1.95
N VAL A 138 3.23 4.20 -0.65
CA VAL A 138 3.71 5.08 0.42
C VAL A 138 5.20 5.34 0.26
N GLN A 139 5.96 4.34 -0.23
CA GLN A 139 7.40 4.45 -0.39
C GLN A 139 7.83 5.61 -1.31
N LEU A 140 7.07 5.86 -2.39
CA LEU A 140 7.38 6.98 -3.30
C LEU A 140 7.23 8.34 -2.61
N ILE A 141 6.33 8.46 -1.61
CA ILE A 141 6.16 9.68 -0.83
C ILE A 141 7.31 9.85 0.16
N VAL A 142 7.63 8.80 0.90
CA VAL A 142 8.66 8.82 1.94
C VAL A 142 10.06 9.04 1.36
N ARG A 143 10.34 8.41 0.21
CA ARG A 143 11.60 8.54 -0.52
C ARG A 143 11.90 9.98 -0.97
N ASP A 144 10.87 10.79 -1.21
CA ASP A 144 11.03 12.22 -1.53
C ASP A 144 11.66 13.01 -0.36
N HIS A 145 11.51 12.54 0.90
CA HIS A 145 12.06 13.18 2.10
C HIS A 145 13.50 12.76 2.41
N ASP A 146 13.81 11.46 2.23
CA ASP A 146 15.16 10.90 2.49
C ASP A 146 15.44 9.74 1.52
N ARG A 147 15.89 10.09 0.32
CA ARG A 147 16.19 9.10 -0.71
C ARG A 147 17.23 8.08 -0.28
N ALA A 148 18.35 8.54 0.30
CA ALA A 148 19.47 7.68 0.64
C ALA A 148 19.13 6.70 1.77
N GLY A 149 18.45 7.19 2.83
CA GLY A 149 18.02 6.37 3.95
C GLY A 149 16.98 5.34 3.54
N GLU A 150 16.03 5.72 2.68
CA GLU A 150 15.00 4.81 2.19
C GLU A 150 15.55 3.77 1.19
N ASP A 151 16.46 4.15 0.30
CA ASP A 151 17.15 3.21 -0.59
C ASP A 151 17.94 2.17 0.22
N ALA A 152 18.63 2.59 1.30
CA ALA A 152 19.29 1.69 2.23
C ALA A 152 18.30 0.80 2.99
N ARG A 153 17.13 1.32 3.37
CA ARG A 153 16.04 0.56 4.01
C ARG A 153 15.52 -0.54 3.07
N MET A 154 15.27 -0.22 1.79
CA MET A 154 14.78 -1.20 0.82
C MET A 154 15.79 -2.33 0.57
N ARG A 155 17.10 -2.02 0.52
CA ARG A 155 18.15 -3.06 0.45
C ARG A 155 18.13 -3.99 1.66
N ARG A 156 17.87 -3.48 2.88
CA ARG A 156 17.72 -4.31 4.08
C ARG A 156 16.44 -5.15 4.02
N TRP A 157 15.31 -4.53 3.69
CA TRP A 157 14.01 -5.21 3.60
C TRP A 157 13.97 -6.29 2.51
N ALA A 158 14.74 -6.14 1.43
CA ALA A 158 14.90 -7.18 0.41
C ALA A 158 15.54 -8.48 0.93
N ARG A 159 16.10 -8.46 2.15
CA ARG A 159 16.73 -9.61 2.83
C ARG A 159 16.02 -9.98 4.14
N ASP A 160 14.82 -9.44 4.36
CA ASP A 160 14.05 -9.71 5.57
C ASP A 160 13.62 -11.18 5.64
N ALA A 161 13.41 -11.69 6.86
CA ALA A 161 12.89 -13.05 7.06
C ALA A 161 11.45 -13.18 6.55
N ASP A 162 10.64 -12.13 6.71
CA ASP A 162 9.26 -12.08 6.24
C ASP A 162 9.19 -11.83 4.73
N MET A 163 8.51 -12.75 4.00
CA MET A 163 8.40 -12.63 2.54
C MET A 163 7.58 -11.42 2.09
N TRP A 164 6.64 -10.91 2.88
CA TRP A 164 5.85 -9.74 2.52
C TRP A 164 6.66 -8.46 2.63
N VAL A 165 7.61 -8.39 3.57
CA VAL A 165 8.58 -7.30 3.66
C VAL A 165 9.53 -7.34 2.45
N ARG A 166 10.02 -8.54 2.05
CA ARG A 166 10.80 -8.67 0.82
C ARG A 166 9.99 -8.28 -0.43
N ARG A 167 8.70 -8.71 -0.51
CA ARG A 167 7.81 -8.31 -1.59
C ARG A 167 7.64 -6.80 -1.68
N TYR A 168 7.41 -6.13 -0.54
CA TYR A 168 7.34 -4.67 -0.48
C TYR A 168 8.60 -4.04 -1.07
N ALA A 169 9.79 -4.50 -0.62
CA ALA A 169 11.06 -4.00 -1.11
C ALA A 169 11.25 -4.20 -2.62
N ILE A 170 10.85 -5.35 -3.17
CA ILE A 170 10.94 -5.61 -4.62
C ILE A 170 10.02 -4.67 -5.42
N LEU A 171 8.84 -4.34 -4.90
CA LEU A 171 7.83 -3.55 -5.59
C LEU A 171 7.91 -2.04 -5.32
N HIS A 172 8.82 -1.57 -4.45
CA HIS A 172 8.84 -0.20 -3.93
C HIS A 172 8.95 0.92 -4.99
N GLN A 173 9.42 0.60 -6.20
CA GLN A 173 9.53 1.55 -7.30
C GLN A 173 8.44 1.40 -8.38
N LEU A 174 7.39 0.59 -8.13
CA LEU A 174 6.29 0.48 -9.10
C LEU A 174 5.73 1.86 -9.47
N GLN A 175 5.58 2.09 -10.78
CA GLN A 175 5.08 3.33 -11.37
C GLN A 175 6.02 4.54 -11.22
N ALA A 176 7.27 4.35 -10.77
CA ALA A 176 8.27 5.42 -10.71
C ALA A 176 8.78 5.84 -12.11
N LYS A 177 8.55 5.02 -13.14
CA LYS A 177 8.87 5.32 -14.54
C LYS A 177 10.33 5.78 -14.71
N GLU A 178 10.52 6.99 -15.24
CA GLU A 178 11.85 7.58 -15.52
C GLU A 178 12.64 7.88 -14.24
N THR A 179 12.00 7.94 -13.07
CA THR A 179 12.67 8.14 -11.78
C THR A 179 13.10 6.83 -11.12
N THR A 180 12.84 5.68 -11.76
CA THR A 180 13.28 4.37 -11.28
C THR A 180 14.81 4.31 -11.23
N ASP A 181 15.34 3.94 -10.08
CA ASP A 181 16.75 3.62 -9.92
C ASP A 181 16.97 2.15 -10.30
N ALA A 182 17.53 1.91 -11.48
CA ALA A 182 17.76 0.57 -12.00
C ALA A 182 18.78 -0.22 -11.18
N GLY A 183 19.77 0.47 -10.58
CA GLY A 183 20.73 -0.16 -9.68
C GLY A 183 20.06 -0.66 -8.40
N LEU A 184 19.24 0.18 -7.77
CA LEU A 184 18.47 -0.22 -6.60
C LEU A 184 17.47 -1.33 -6.93
N LEU A 185 16.83 -1.29 -8.11
CA LEU A 185 15.93 -2.35 -8.56
C LEU A 185 16.67 -3.70 -8.65
N ALA A 186 17.90 -3.70 -9.19
CA ALA A 186 18.76 -4.88 -9.19
C ALA A 186 19.09 -5.33 -7.77
N ASP A 187 19.54 -4.43 -6.90
CA ASP A 187 19.95 -4.71 -5.52
C ASP A 187 18.87 -5.37 -4.66
N VAL A 188 17.58 -5.04 -4.90
CA VAL A 188 16.45 -5.63 -4.15
C VAL A 188 15.93 -6.93 -4.79
N ILE A 189 16.16 -7.14 -6.09
CA ILE A 189 15.75 -8.36 -6.79
C ILE A 189 16.79 -9.48 -6.61
N ASP A 190 18.08 -9.18 -6.78
CA ASP A 190 19.15 -10.18 -6.82
C ASP A 190 19.16 -11.13 -5.61
N PRO A 191 18.99 -10.69 -4.36
CA PRO A 191 18.93 -11.61 -3.22
C PRO A 191 17.71 -12.54 -3.20
N ASN A 192 16.71 -12.29 -4.05
CA ASN A 192 15.44 -13.01 -4.10
C ASN A 192 15.26 -13.88 -5.37
N LEU A 193 16.27 -13.95 -6.25
CA LEU A 193 16.17 -14.69 -7.52
C LEU A 193 15.93 -16.19 -7.33
N GLY A 194 16.53 -16.79 -6.29
CA GLY A 194 16.39 -18.20 -5.94
C GLY A 194 15.19 -18.52 -5.03
N ASP A 195 14.37 -17.52 -4.68
CA ASP A 195 13.24 -17.72 -3.78
C ASP A 195 12.16 -18.61 -4.40
N GLY A 196 11.71 -19.63 -3.64
CA GLY A 196 10.66 -20.57 -4.05
C GLY A 196 9.24 -20.02 -3.96
N GLU A 197 9.04 -18.94 -3.21
CA GLU A 197 7.71 -18.38 -2.93
C GLU A 197 7.05 -17.79 -4.18
N PHE A 198 5.81 -18.19 -4.42
CA PHE A 198 5.04 -17.72 -5.57
C PHE A 198 4.94 -16.19 -5.63
N PHE A 199 4.64 -15.56 -4.48
CA PHE A 199 4.43 -14.11 -4.42
C PHE A 199 5.74 -13.32 -4.61
N ILE A 200 6.89 -13.86 -4.24
CA ILE A 200 8.21 -13.27 -4.52
C ILE A 200 8.53 -13.38 -6.01
N ARG A 201 8.40 -14.56 -6.60
CA ARG A 201 8.64 -14.75 -8.04
C ARG A 201 7.73 -13.87 -8.90
N LYS A 202 6.45 -13.69 -8.49
CA LYS A 202 5.52 -12.77 -9.18
C LYS A 202 5.93 -11.32 -9.03
N SER A 203 6.39 -10.88 -7.83
CA SER A 203 6.82 -9.49 -7.61
C SER A 203 8.05 -9.13 -8.45
N ILE A 204 9.04 -10.03 -8.55
CA ILE A 204 10.21 -9.84 -9.42
C ILE A 204 9.76 -9.60 -10.88
N GLY A 205 8.93 -10.49 -11.41
CA GLY A 205 8.46 -10.36 -12.77
C GLY A 205 7.63 -9.09 -13.00
N TRP A 206 6.82 -8.69 -12.01
CA TRP A 206 6.00 -7.48 -12.11
C TRP A 206 6.84 -6.20 -12.05
N ALA A 207 7.78 -6.10 -11.12
CA ALA A 207 8.67 -4.95 -11.02
C ALA A 207 9.47 -4.74 -12.31
N LEU A 208 10.04 -5.80 -12.87
CA LEU A 208 10.77 -5.76 -14.15
C LEU A 208 9.84 -5.39 -15.33
N ARG A 209 8.64 -5.96 -15.41
CA ARG A 209 7.64 -5.63 -16.44
C ARG A 209 7.18 -4.18 -16.37
N ASP A 210 7.04 -3.63 -15.17
CA ASP A 210 6.71 -2.21 -15.00
C ASP A 210 7.82 -1.32 -15.56
N TYR A 211 9.07 -1.63 -15.18
CA TYR A 211 10.24 -0.88 -15.64
C TYR A 211 10.54 -1.09 -17.14
N ALA A 212 10.20 -2.23 -17.72
CA ALA A 212 10.35 -2.50 -19.16
C ALA A 212 9.59 -1.51 -20.06
N ARG A 213 8.60 -0.81 -19.54
CA ARG A 213 7.89 0.26 -20.25
C ARG A 213 8.73 1.53 -20.39
N THR A 214 9.73 1.69 -19.54
CA THR A 214 10.66 2.84 -19.51
C THR A 214 11.99 2.47 -20.14
N ASP A 215 12.58 1.33 -19.77
CA ASP A 215 13.85 0.86 -20.30
C ASP A 215 13.78 -0.65 -20.64
N PRO A 216 13.26 -1.00 -21.81
CA PRO A 216 13.13 -2.39 -22.26
C PRO A 216 14.48 -3.07 -22.46
N ASP A 217 15.52 -2.33 -22.89
CA ASP A 217 16.83 -2.92 -23.19
C ASP A 217 17.57 -3.28 -21.91
N TRP A 218 17.48 -2.44 -20.88
CA TRP A 218 18.01 -2.77 -19.57
C TRP A 218 17.34 -4.04 -19.02
N VAL A 219 16.00 -4.16 -19.12
CA VAL A 219 15.30 -5.36 -18.62
C VAL A 219 15.69 -6.61 -19.41
N ARG A 220 15.86 -6.54 -20.75
CA ARG A 220 16.39 -7.66 -21.54
C ARG A 220 17.76 -8.10 -21.06
N ALA A 221 18.67 -7.16 -20.89
CA ALA A 221 20.03 -7.44 -20.40
C ALA A 221 20.02 -8.01 -18.99
N PHE A 222 19.19 -7.44 -18.08
CA PHE A 222 19.03 -7.92 -16.72
C PHE A 222 18.60 -9.38 -16.68
N VAL A 223 17.54 -9.72 -17.44
CA VAL A 223 17.00 -11.08 -17.52
C VAL A 223 17.97 -12.06 -18.17
N ALA A 224 18.69 -11.63 -19.21
CA ALA A 224 19.69 -12.47 -19.89
C ALA A 224 20.89 -12.80 -18.99
N GLY A 225 21.33 -11.85 -18.16
CA GLY A 225 22.45 -12.00 -17.25
C GLY A 225 22.17 -12.82 -15.99
N ARG A 226 20.93 -13.32 -15.78
CA ARG A 226 20.51 -14.02 -14.55
C ARG A 226 19.83 -15.36 -14.88
N PRO A 227 20.62 -16.40 -15.26
CA PRO A 227 20.07 -17.71 -15.63
C PRO A 227 19.29 -18.40 -14.50
N GLU A 228 19.60 -18.08 -13.24
CA GLU A 228 18.96 -18.58 -12.02
C GLU A 228 17.53 -18.02 -11.80
N MET A 229 17.15 -16.96 -12.52
CA MET A 229 15.80 -16.38 -12.42
C MET A 229 14.73 -17.42 -12.77
N SER A 230 13.71 -17.54 -11.92
CA SER A 230 12.61 -18.49 -12.11
C SER A 230 11.92 -18.31 -13.47
N ALA A 231 11.44 -19.41 -14.06
CA ALA A 231 10.68 -19.35 -15.32
C ALA A 231 9.44 -18.45 -15.21
N LEU A 232 8.81 -18.39 -14.02
CA LEU A 232 7.68 -17.51 -13.76
C LEU A 232 8.10 -16.04 -13.81
N SER A 233 9.15 -15.66 -13.09
CA SER A 233 9.66 -14.27 -13.05
C SER A 233 10.08 -13.83 -14.46
N ARG A 234 10.81 -14.67 -15.18
CA ARG A 234 11.24 -14.40 -16.56
C ARG A 234 10.06 -14.14 -17.50
N ARG A 235 9.06 -15.04 -17.51
CA ARG A 235 7.86 -14.89 -18.34
C ARG A 235 7.07 -13.61 -18.03
N GLU A 236 6.93 -13.28 -16.73
CA GLU A 236 6.23 -12.06 -16.33
C GLU A 236 7.02 -10.79 -16.70
N ALA A 237 8.34 -10.79 -16.53
CA ALA A 237 9.21 -9.67 -16.86
C ALA A 237 9.18 -9.34 -18.36
N THR A 238 9.18 -10.37 -19.22
CA THR A 238 9.30 -10.22 -20.69
C THR A 238 7.96 -10.21 -21.42
N LYS A 239 6.82 -10.17 -20.69
CA LYS A 239 5.48 -10.31 -21.29
C LYS A 239 5.15 -9.29 -22.38
N HIS A 240 5.79 -8.13 -22.36
CA HIS A 240 5.54 -7.02 -23.29
C HIS A 240 6.84 -6.50 -23.96
N LEU A 241 7.90 -7.32 -23.98
CA LEU A 241 9.18 -7.04 -24.63
C LEU A 241 9.25 -7.64 -26.03
#